data_bba76b05b514b740bfa89c4f0655ca4a
#
_entry.id   bba76b05b514b740bfa89c4f0655ca4a
#
_cell.length_a   1.000
_cell.length_b   1.000
_cell.length_c   1.000
_cell.angle_alpha   90.00
_cell.angle_beta   90.00
_cell.angle_gamma   90.00
#
_symmetry.space_group_name_H-M   'P 1'
#
loop_
_entity.id
_entity.type
_entity.pdbx_description
1 polymer ?
#
loop_
_entity_poly.entity_id
_entity_poly.type
_entity_poly.pdbx_seq_one_letter_code
_entity_poly.pdbx_strand_id
1 'polypeptide(L)'
;FLTSKEEWSRMTIIKSFEGQKKSEYANPVLKQLEKIMESSLGEENRADILANREFFAFEDNKFSLHHDHSELIDGILGLDVFGVEQKLFRRARALLPRGDIASWGRRMHEGNQTWVGLHPKTLLTPYSQIYKILNLLNPKEGQVFVDLGAAYGRVGLVLKSFCPKAKFLGYEYVKERVTEGNRMFEKLHCPNAKLIAQDLFDDDFEIPEADFFFIYDFGLPSQIEKTIKQLSKISQL
;
A
#
# COMPACT_ATOMS: atom_id res chain seq x y z
N PHE A 1 -22.55 21.66 -19.16
CA PHE A 1 -22.92 21.57 -17.75
C PHE A 1 -22.88 20.09 -17.38
N LEU A 2 -21.81 19.67 -16.72
CA LEU A 2 -21.65 18.30 -16.20
C LEU A 2 -22.43 18.20 -14.90
N THR A 3 -23.40 17.31 -14.82
CA THR A 3 -24.37 17.24 -13.72
C THR A 3 -24.25 16.03 -12.85
N SER A 4 -23.26 15.11 -13.07
CA SER A 4 -23.06 13.94 -12.23
C SER A 4 -21.70 13.90 -11.51
N LYS A 5 -21.71 13.37 -10.27
CA LYS A 5 -20.50 13.09 -9.49
C LYS A 5 -19.52 12.15 -10.21
N GLU A 6 -20.02 11.31 -11.12
CA GLU A 6 -19.26 10.34 -11.91
C GLU A 6 -18.41 11.00 -13.00
N GLU A 7 -18.97 11.99 -13.68
CA GLU A 7 -18.22 12.77 -14.67
C GLU A 7 -17.08 13.55 -14.01
N TRP A 8 -17.28 14.05 -12.79
CA TRP A 8 -16.23 14.68 -11.99
C TRP A 8 -15.12 13.69 -11.60
N SER A 9 -15.45 12.44 -11.26
CA SER A 9 -14.46 11.41 -10.94
C SER A 9 -13.63 11.03 -12.16
N ARG A 10 -14.26 10.82 -13.32
CA ARG A 10 -13.57 10.58 -14.60
C ARG A 10 -12.69 11.77 -15.02
N MET A 11 -13.19 12.98 -14.90
CA MET A 11 -12.42 14.20 -15.23
C MET A 11 -11.27 14.45 -14.25
N THR A 12 -11.40 14.11 -12.96
CA THR A 12 -10.33 14.28 -11.99
C THR A 12 -9.21 13.28 -12.25
N ILE A 13 -9.54 12.04 -12.58
CA ILE A 13 -8.56 11.01 -12.98
C ILE A 13 -7.86 11.45 -14.28
N ILE A 14 -8.59 11.85 -15.29
CA ILE A 14 -8.04 12.29 -16.58
C ILE A 14 -7.20 13.56 -16.42
N LYS A 15 -7.65 14.56 -15.65
CA LYS A 15 -6.90 15.80 -15.40
C LYS A 15 -5.65 15.62 -14.58
N SER A 16 -5.61 14.67 -13.64
CA SER A 16 -4.36 14.34 -12.93
C SER A 16 -3.31 13.75 -13.87
N PHE A 17 -3.73 13.16 -15.00
CA PHE A 17 -2.86 12.63 -16.05
C PHE A 17 -2.50 13.63 -17.14
N GLU A 18 -3.38 14.60 -17.45
CA GLU A 18 -3.09 15.62 -18.45
C GLU A 18 -1.95 16.57 -18.04
N GLY A 19 -1.70 16.70 -16.72
CA GLY A 19 -0.56 17.46 -16.18
C GLY A 19 0.78 16.71 -16.18
N GLN A 20 0.75 15.39 -16.32
CA GLN A 20 1.95 14.59 -16.54
C GLN A 20 2.12 14.43 -18.05
N LYS A 21 3.31 14.79 -18.59
CA LYS A 21 3.66 14.55 -19.99
C LYS A 21 3.13 13.18 -20.39
N LYS A 22 2.25 13.12 -21.42
CA LYS A 22 1.70 11.89 -21.99
C LYS A 22 2.86 10.94 -22.28
N SER A 23 3.18 10.05 -21.33
CA SER A 23 4.13 8.99 -21.56
C SER A 23 3.40 7.97 -22.43
N GLU A 24 4.03 7.51 -23.51
CA GLU A 24 3.53 6.41 -24.34
C GLU A 24 3.16 5.16 -23.53
N TYR A 25 3.61 5.10 -22.27
CA TYR A 25 3.46 3.99 -21.35
C TYR A 25 2.18 4.01 -20.49
N ALA A 26 1.54 5.18 -20.32
CA ALA A 26 0.29 5.29 -19.54
C ALA A 26 -0.91 4.63 -20.25
N ASN A 27 -0.84 4.49 -21.56
CA ASN A 27 -1.95 4.02 -22.39
C ASN A 27 -2.37 2.54 -22.13
N PRO A 28 -1.44 1.54 -21.99
CA PRO A 28 -1.84 0.15 -21.69
C PRO A 28 -2.46 -0.01 -20.31
N VAL A 29 -1.89 0.67 -19.30
CA VAL A 29 -2.37 0.62 -17.91
C VAL A 29 -3.76 1.22 -17.81
N LEU A 30 -3.96 2.42 -18.39
CA LEU A 30 -5.26 3.08 -18.42
C LEU A 30 -6.31 2.22 -19.11
N LYS A 31 -6.03 1.66 -20.28
CA LYS A 31 -6.97 0.81 -21.02
C LYS A 31 -7.37 -0.44 -20.22
N GLN A 32 -6.45 -1.06 -19.50
CA GLN A 32 -6.76 -2.22 -18.69
C GLN A 32 -7.66 -1.84 -17.51
N LEU A 33 -7.35 -0.74 -16.81
CA LEU A 33 -8.17 -0.26 -15.69
C LEU A 33 -9.55 0.23 -16.16
N GLU A 34 -9.63 0.97 -17.27
CA GLU A 34 -10.90 1.36 -17.87
C GLU A 34 -11.77 0.16 -18.17
N LYS A 35 -11.22 -0.87 -18.81
CA LYS A 35 -11.94 -2.13 -19.09
C LYS A 35 -12.45 -2.83 -17.82
N ILE A 36 -11.63 -2.86 -16.77
CA ILE A 36 -12.02 -3.46 -15.49
C ILE A 36 -13.09 -2.60 -14.81
N MET A 37 -12.94 -1.29 -14.84
CA MET A 37 -13.93 -0.36 -14.28
C MET A 37 -15.27 -0.44 -15.02
N GLU A 38 -15.26 -0.50 -16.34
CA GLU A 38 -16.49 -0.65 -17.15
C GLU A 38 -17.20 -1.99 -16.85
N SER A 39 -16.45 -3.05 -16.57
CA SER A 39 -17.02 -4.36 -16.22
C SER A 39 -17.49 -4.47 -14.76
N SER A 40 -16.97 -3.62 -13.86
CA SER A 40 -17.19 -3.70 -12.41
C SER A 40 -18.10 -2.61 -11.86
N LEU A 41 -18.28 -1.50 -12.59
CA LEU A 41 -19.09 -0.36 -12.14
C LEU A 41 -20.50 -0.43 -12.73
N GLY A 42 -21.35 -1.24 -12.14
CA GLY A 42 -22.76 -0.86 -11.98
C GLY A 42 -22.81 0.36 -11.04
N GLU A 43 -23.66 1.33 -11.31
CA GLU A 43 -23.64 2.74 -10.88
C GLU A 43 -23.49 3.05 -9.37
N GLU A 44 -23.34 2.12 -8.44
CA GLU A 44 -23.61 2.45 -7.03
C GLU A 44 -22.49 2.29 -6.01
N ASN A 45 -21.31 1.63 -6.21
CA ASN A 45 -20.40 1.53 -5.06
C ASN A 45 -18.93 1.27 -5.36
N ARG A 46 -18.05 2.16 -4.90
CA ARG A 46 -16.59 1.94 -4.85
C ARG A 46 -16.19 0.75 -3.94
N ALA A 47 -17.03 0.34 -3.01
CA ALA A 47 -16.83 -0.88 -2.23
C ALA A 47 -16.88 -2.13 -3.11
N ASP A 48 -17.64 -2.09 -4.21
CA ASP A 48 -17.76 -3.19 -5.17
C ASP A 48 -16.49 -3.38 -6.01
N ILE A 49 -15.65 -2.35 -6.16
CA ILE A 49 -14.36 -2.47 -6.82
C ILE A 49 -13.49 -3.54 -6.13
N LEU A 50 -13.50 -3.57 -4.78
CA LEU A 50 -12.76 -4.58 -4.04
C LEU A 50 -13.38 -5.98 -4.09
N ALA A 51 -14.60 -6.12 -4.61
CA ALA A 51 -15.18 -7.45 -4.87
C ALA A 51 -14.57 -8.12 -6.12
N ASN A 52 -13.96 -7.34 -7.01
CA ASN A 52 -13.28 -7.85 -8.19
C ASN A 52 -11.76 -7.88 -7.97
N ARG A 53 -11.19 -9.04 -7.64
CA ARG A 53 -9.74 -9.19 -7.45
C ARG A 53 -8.91 -8.84 -8.68
N GLU A 54 -9.46 -9.01 -9.90
CA GLU A 54 -8.79 -8.70 -11.16
C GLU A 54 -8.50 -7.19 -11.31
N PHE A 55 -9.13 -6.33 -10.50
CA PHE A 55 -8.81 -4.92 -10.40
C PHE A 55 -7.34 -4.67 -10.02
N PHE A 56 -6.73 -5.58 -9.26
CA PHE A 56 -5.34 -5.51 -8.85
C PHE A 56 -4.39 -6.26 -9.79
N ALA A 57 -4.91 -7.02 -10.74
CA ALA A 57 -4.09 -7.75 -11.71
C ALA A 57 -3.49 -6.79 -12.73
N PHE A 58 -2.20 -6.96 -13.01
CA PHE A 58 -1.50 -6.28 -14.09
C PHE A 58 -0.29 -7.09 -14.49
N GLU A 59 -0.08 -7.25 -15.80
CA GLU A 59 1.06 -7.96 -16.36
C GLU A 59 1.78 -7.08 -17.37
N ASP A 60 3.06 -6.88 -17.11
CA ASP A 60 4.00 -6.24 -18.01
C ASP A 60 5.42 -6.64 -17.62
N ASN A 61 6.35 -6.61 -18.60
CA ASN A 61 7.76 -6.89 -18.36
C ASN A 61 8.53 -5.69 -17.76
N LYS A 62 7.95 -4.48 -17.82
CA LYS A 62 8.56 -3.27 -17.29
C LYS A 62 8.07 -3.03 -15.86
N PHE A 63 8.94 -3.22 -14.90
CA PHE A 63 8.61 -3.07 -13.48
C PHE A 63 8.05 -1.67 -13.13
N SER A 64 8.50 -0.62 -13.82
CA SER A 64 7.97 0.74 -13.62
C SER A 64 6.47 0.85 -13.88
N LEU A 65 5.92 0.09 -14.84
CA LEU A 65 4.49 0.12 -15.14
C LEU A 65 3.63 -0.48 -14.04
N HIS A 66 4.16 -1.43 -13.26
CA HIS A 66 3.47 -1.94 -12.06
C HIS A 66 3.29 -0.87 -11.00
N HIS A 67 4.24 0.06 -10.87
CA HIS A 67 4.11 1.21 -9.98
C HIS A 67 3.13 2.24 -10.52
N ASP A 68 3.17 2.52 -11.83
CA ASP A 68 2.21 3.44 -12.47
C ASP A 68 0.77 2.92 -12.31
N HIS A 69 0.56 1.62 -12.49
CA HIS A 69 -0.70 0.93 -12.21
C HIS A 69 -1.12 1.11 -10.74
N SER A 70 -0.18 0.99 -9.81
CA SER A 70 -0.48 1.14 -8.39
C SER A 70 -0.84 2.57 -8.00
N GLU A 71 -0.18 3.58 -8.58
CA GLU A 71 -0.54 4.99 -8.36
C GLU A 71 -1.95 5.29 -8.87
N LEU A 72 -2.35 4.70 -10.00
CA LEU A 72 -3.71 4.80 -10.51
C LEU A 72 -4.73 4.18 -9.56
N ILE A 73 -4.46 2.99 -9.07
CA ILE A 73 -5.33 2.31 -8.10
C ILE A 73 -5.47 3.15 -6.83
N ASP A 74 -4.37 3.67 -6.27
CA ASP A 74 -4.41 4.56 -5.12
C ASP A 74 -5.35 5.76 -5.37
N GLY A 75 -5.23 6.38 -6.53
CA GLY A 75 -6.10 7.50 -6.94
C GLY A 75 -7.58 7.10 -7.05
N ILE A 76 -7.88 5.95 -7.66
CA ILE A 76 -9.26 5.43 -7.80
C ILE A 76 -9.86 5.13 -6.43
N LEU A 77 -9.12 4.46 -5.56
CA LEU A 77 -9.55 4.15 -4.20
C LEU A 77 -9.63 5.42 -3.33
N GLY A 78 -8.83 6.44 -3.65
CA GLY A 78 -8.69 7.69 -2.89
C GLY A 78 -7.75 7.52 -1.69
N LEU A 79 -6.70 6.70 -1.83
CA LEU A 79 -5.59 6.59 -0.89
C LEU A 79 -4.59 7.72 -1.15
N ASP A 80 -4.40 8.61 -0.17
CA ASP A 80 -3.56 9.80 -0.30
C ASP A 80 -2.09 9.52 0.06
N VAL A 81 -1.45 8.61 -0.67
CA VAL A 81 -0.03 8.31 -0.47
C VAL A 81 0.83 9.56 -0.68
N PHE A 82 0.60 10.27 -1.79
CA PHE A 82 1.43 11.41 -2.17
C PHE A 82 1.34 12.56 -1.17
N GLY A 83 0.12 12.92 -0.72
CA GLY A 83 -0.08 14.00 0.25
C GLY A 83 0.53 13.68 1.61
N VAL A 84 0.43 12.43 2.06
CA VAL A 84 1.05 11.98 3.32
C VAL A 84 2.57 12.03 3.20
N GLU A 85 3.18 11.43 2.17
CA GLU A 85 4.63 11.43 1.98
C GLU A 85 5.21 12.86 1.82
N GLN A 86 4.49 13.76 1.14
CA GLN A 86 4.90 15.17 1.08
C GLN A 86 4.91 15.86 2.44
N LYS A 87 3.91 15.59 3.29
CA LYS A 87 3.87 16.16 4.65
C LYS A 87 5.02 15.64 5.50
N LEU A 88 5.27 14.33 5.45
CA LEU A 88 6.38 13.68 6.14
C LEU A 88 7.72 14.26 5.68
N PHE A 89 7.92 14.39 4.37
CA PHE A 89 9.12 14.96 3.78
C PHE A 89 9.36 16.41 4.23
N ARG A 90 8.34 17.27 4.18
CA ARG A 90 8.45 18.67 4.63
C ARG A 90 8.83 18.75 6.09
N ARG A 91 8.24 17.90 6.95
CA ARG A 91 8.55 17.84 8.38
C ARG A 91 9.99 17.38 8.62
N ALA A 92 10.40 16.29 8.00
CA ALA A 92 11.77 15.78 8.07
C ALA A 92 12.79 16.84 7.60
N ARG A 93 12.48 17.55 6.51
CA ARG A 93 13.34 18.64 5.99
C ARG A 93 13.48 19.80 6.95
N ALA A 94 12.44 20.17 7.68
CA ALA A 94 12.48 21.26 8.63
C ALA A 94 13.39 20.97 9.83
N LEU A 95 13.61 19.69 10.16
CA LEU A 95 14.44 19.24 11.28
C LEU A 95 15.93 19.08 10.92
N LEU A 96 16.31 19.23 9.64
CA LEU A 96 17.66 18.99 9.16
C LEU A 96 18.51 20.26 9.12
N PRO A 97 19.82 20.19 9.45
CA PRO A 97 20.76 21.26 9.22
C PRO A 97 20.79 21.63 7.73
N ARG A 98 20.87 22.94 7.43
CA ARG A 98 21.00 23.42 6.05
C ARG A 98 22.28 22.85 5.42
N GLY A 99 22.17 22.11 4.35
CA GLY A 99 23.28 21.67 3.49
C GLY A 99 23.47 20.18 3.30
N ASP A 100 22.82 19.31 4.07
CA ASP A 100 23.02 17.87 3.95
C ASP A 100 21.88 17.17 3.19
N ILE A 101 21.82 17.46 1.88
CA ILE A 101 20.79 16.91 0.98
C ILE A 101 21.13 15.47 0.53
N ALA A 102 22.42 15.12 0.51
CA ALA A 102 22.90 13.84 -0.05
C ALA A 102 22.58 12.60 0.80
N SER A 103 22.30 12.77 2.09
CA SER A 103 21.97 11.65 3.02
C SER A 103 20.48 11.38 3.18
N TRP A 104 19.64 11.97 2.37
CA TRP A 104 18.18 12.00 2.53
C TRP A 104 17.48 10.64 2.38
N GLY A 105 17.95 9.80 1.47
CA GLY A 105 17.33 8.51 1.17
C GLY A 105 17.45 7.43 2.26
N ARG A 106 18.20 7.73 3.34
CA ARG A 106 18.48 6.75 4.40
C ARG A 106 18.20 7.28 5.79
N ARG A 107 17.45 8.37 5.96
CA ARG A 107 17.39 9.01 7.25
C ARG A 107 16.32 8.45 8.16
N MET A 108 16.79 8.32 9.37
CA MET A 108 16.16 7.87 10.57
C MET A 108 15.25 8.95 11.13
N HIS A 109 14.03 8.62 11.43
CA HIS A 109 13.16 9.39 12.29
C HIS A 109 13.42 8.93 13.73
N GLU A 110 13.86 9.82 14.62
CA GLU A 110 14.16 9.50 16.02
C GLU A 110 15.09 8.30 16.24
N GLY A 111 16.07 8.11 15.34
CA GLY A 111 17.01 6.99 15.43
C GLY A 111 16.59 5.72 14.68
N ASN A 112 15.33 5.62 14.23
CA ASN A 112 14.80 4.50 13.48
C ASN A 112 14.74 4.76 11.98
N GLN A 113 14.91 3.70 11.18
CA GLN A 113 14.86 3.77 9.74
C GLN A 113 13.40 3.76 9.26
N THR A 114 12.87 4.92 8.89
CA THR A 114 11.46 5.10 8.53
C THR A 114 11.23 5.30 7.04
N TRP A 115 12.29 5.30 6.26
CA TRP A 115 12.23 5.52 4.80
C TRP A 115 11.41 6.76 4.37
N VAL A 116 11.40 7.81 5.23
CA VAL A 116 10.76 9.08 4.90
C VAL A 116 11.58 9.83 3.85
N GLY A 117 10.88 10.35 2.82
CA GLY A 117 11.51 11.11 1.74
C GLY A 117 11.94 10.28 0.53
N LEU A 118 11.70 8.97 0.54
CA LEU A 118 11.79 8.16 -0.66
C LEU A 118 10.55 8.36 -1.54
N HIS A 119 10.72 8.14 -2.84
CA HIS A 119 9.59 8.13 -3.75
C HIS A 119 8.69 6.92 -3.43
N PRO A 120 7.34 7.06 -3.43
CA PRO A 120 6.41 5.95 -3.16
C PRO A 120 6.67 4.70 -3.99
N LYS A 121 7.12 4.84 -5.23
CA LYS A 121 7.53 3.71 -6.10
C LYS A 121 8.68 2.87 -5.55
N THR A 122 9.56 3.47 -4.73
CA THR A 122 10.65 2.74 -4.07
C THR A 122 10.19 2.13 -2.75
N LEU A 123 9.21 2.77 -2.10
CA LEU A 123 8.76 2.42 -0.76
C LEU A 123 7.71 1.31 -0.74
N LEU A 124 6.83 1.29 -1.74
CA LEU A 124 5.60 0.49 -1.70
C LEU A 124 5.63 -0.65 -2.70
N THR A 125 5.27 -1.85 -2.25
CA THR A 125 5.05 -2.99 -3.13
C THR A 125 3.88 -2.71 -4.08
N PRO A 126 4.03 -2.92 -5.39
CA PRO A 126 2.94 -2.77 -6.35
C PRO A 126 1.77 -3.70 -6.07
N TYR A 127 0.55 -3.24 -6.27
CA TYR A 127 -0.66 -4.06 -6.10
C TYR A 127 -0.64 -5.34 -6.93
N SER A 128 -0.13 -5.29 -8.14
CA SER A 128 -0.02 -6.46 -9.01
C SER A 128 0.93 -7.54 -8.48
N GLN A 129 1.98 -7.16 -7.73
CA GLN A 129 2.86 -8.12 -7.07
C GLN A 129 2.16 -8.75 -5.86
N ILE A 130 1.45 -7.96 -5.07
CA ILE A 130 0.64 -8.44 -3.96
C ILE A 130 -0.45 -9.39 -4.48
N TYR A 131 -1.12 -9.02 -5.57
CA TYR A 131 -2.11 -9.88 -6.26
C TYR A 131 -1.52 -11.24 -6.63
N LYS A 132 -0.34 -11.27 -7.27
CA LYS A 132 0.34 -12.52 -7.66
C LYS A 132 0.64 -13.39 -6.44
N ILE A 133 1.16 -12.81 -5.36
CA ILE A 133 1.46 -13.52 -4.12
C ILE A 133 0.17 -14.11 -3.52
N LEU A 134 -0.89 -13.31 -3.37
CA LEU A 134 -2.15 -13.77 -2.79
C LEU A 134 -2.87 -14.79 -3.68
N ASN A 135 -2.73 -14.69 -5.00
CA ASN A 135 -3.25 -15.68 -5.92
C ASN A 135 -2.57 -17.06 -5.75
N LEU A 136 -1.26 -17.08 -5.48
CA LEU A 136 -0.53 -18.31 -5.17
C LEU A 136 -0.89 -18.87 -3.79
N LEU A 137 -1.02 -18.01 -2.78
CA LEU A 137 -1.36 -18.40 -1.41
C LEU A 137 -2.80 -18.88 -1.27
N ASN A 138 -3.71 -18.41 -2.12
CA ASN A 138 -5.12 -18.76 -2.14
C ASN A 138 -5.77 -18.62 -0.74
N PRO A 139 -5.86 -17.40 -0.18
CA PRO A 139 -6.33 -17.14 1.19
C PRO A 139 -7.67 -17.78 1.51
N LYS A 140 -7.82 -18.28 2.73
CA LYS A 140 -9.05 -18.91 3.22
C LYS A 140 -9.68 -18.10 4.35
N GLU A 141 -10.96 -18.31 4.54
CA GLU A 141 -11.72 -17.73 5.66
C GLU A 141 -11.08 -18.08 7.01
N GLY A 142 -10.96 -17.09 7.88
CA GLY A 142 -10.41 -17.23 9.21
C GLY A 142 -8.88 -17.14 9.28
N GLN A 143 -8.16 -17.26 8.15
CA GLN A 143 -6.71 -17.12 8.16
C GLN A 143 -6.29 -15.70 8.53
N VAL A 144 -5.16 -15.61 9.20
CA VAL A 144 -4.55 -14.37 9.68
C VAL A 144 -3.30 -14.04 8.86
N PHE A 145 -3.27 -12.85 8.31
CA PHE A 145 -2.15 -12.28 7.57
C PHE A 145 -1.55 -11.14 8.38
N VAL A 146 -0.26 -11.21 8.64
CA VAL A 146 0.51 -10.16 9.33
C VAL A 146 1.50 -9.53 8.35
N ASP A 147 1.51 -8.20 8.30
CA ASP A 147 2.42 -7.42 7.47
C ASP A 147 3.33 -6.57 8.38
N LEU A 148 4.63 -6.86 8.36
CA LEU A 148 5.64 -6.18 9.16
C LEU A 148 6.32 -5.09 8.31
N GLY A 149 5.99 -3.83 8.58
CA GLY A 149 6.32 -2.69 7.73
C GLY A 149 5.23 -2.40 6.71
N ALA A 150 3.97 -2.43 7.15
CA ALA A 150 2.79 -2.44 6.29
C ALA A 150 2.50 -1.13 5.54
N ALA A 151 3.23 -0.06 5.81
CA ALA A 151 3.02 1.27 5.23
C ALA A 151 1.54 1.68 5.26
N TYR A 152 0.87 1.70 4.12
CA TYR A 152 -0.54 2.08 3.96
C TYR A 152 -1.52 0.89 3.97
N GLY A 153 -1.03 -0.33 4.18
CA GLY A 153 -1.87 -1.53 4.22
C GLY A 153 -2.39 -2.02 2.87
N ARG A 154 -1.65 -1.80 1.78
CA ARG A 154 -2.05 -2.30 0.44
C ARG A 154 -2.31 -3.80 0.43
N VAL A 155 -1.54 -4.60 1.21
CA VAL A 155 -1.76 -6.04 1.34
C VAL A 155 -3.18 -6.33 1.87
N GLY A 156 -3.63 -5.60 2.88
CA GLY A 156 -4.98 -5.75 3.43
C GLY A 156 -6.09 -5.39 2.44
N LEU A 157 -5.89 -4.37 1.59
CA LEU A 157 -6.84 -4.01 0.54
C LEU A 157 -6.98 -5.12 -0.51
N VAL A 158 -5.84 -5.66 -0.99
CA VAL A 158 -5.86 -6.78 -1.94
C VAL A 158 -6.42 -8.03 -1.30
N LEU A 159 -6.04 -8.34 -0.05
CA LEU A 159 -6.54 -9.52 0.66
C LEU A 159 -8.07 -9.54 0.76
N LYS A 160 -8.69 -8.37 1.00
CA LYS A 160 -10.16 -8.25 1.00
C LYS A 160 -10.77 -8.72 -0.32
N SER A 161 -10.16 -8.44 -1.46
CA SER A 161 -10.67 -8.86 -2.77
C SER A 161 -10.58 -10.37 -3.01
N PHE A 162 -9.63 -11.05 -2.34
CA PHE A 162 -9.48 -12.50 -2.41
C PHE A 162 -10.35 -13.23 -1.39
N CYS A 163 -10.34 -12.75 -0.16
CA CYS A 163 -11.06 -13.39 0.95
C CYS A 163 -11.50 -12.33 1.99
N PRO A 164 -12.71 -11.77 1.86
CA PRO A 164 -13.20 -10.72 2.77
C PRO A 164 -13.25 -11.12 4.25
N LYS A 165 -13.25 -12.43 4.54
CA LYS A 165 -13.30 -12.97 5.90
C LYS A 165 -11.93 -13.36 6.46
N ALA A 166 -10.86 -13.28 5.69
CA ALA A 166 -9.50 -13.36 6.21
C ALA A 166 -9.18 -12.12 7.05
N LYS A 167 -8.33 -12.28 8.06
CA LYS A 167 -7.91 -11.19 8.95
C LYS A 167 -6.58 -10.60 8.47
N PHE A 168 -6.45 -9.29 8.51
CA PHE A 168 -5.22 -8.57 8.21
C PHE A 168 -4.80 -7.70 9.39
N LEU A 169 -3.56 -7.85 9.82
CA LEU A 169 -2.91 -6.99 10.81
C LEU A 169 -1.61 -6.46 10.21
N GLY A 170 -1.54 -5.16 9.98
CA GLY A 170 -0.34 -4.50 9.51
C GLY A 170 0.29 -3.67 10.62
N TYR A 171 1.60 -3.80 10.80
CA TYR A 171 2.37 -3.02 11.75
C TYR A 171 3.23 -2.02 10.98
N GLU A 172 3.15 -0.75 11.35
CA GLU A 172 3.87 0.35 10.71
C GLU A 172 4.31 1.35 11.77
N TYR A 173 5.54 1.82 11.66
CA TYR A 173 6.09 2.80 12.59
C TYR A 173 5.51 4.21 12.39
N VAL A 174 5.32 4.62 11.14
CA VAL A 174 4.90 5.98 10.78
C VAL A 174 3.40 6.15 10.98
N LYS A 175 3.02 6.84 12.04
CA LYS A 175 1.61 7.03 12.45
C LYS A 175 0.73 7.65 11.36
N GLU A 176 1.26 8.55 10.55
CA GLU A 176 0.53 9.17 9.45
C GLU A 176 0.13 8.16 8.38
N ARG A 177 0.99 7.20 8.07
CA ARG A 177 0.68 6.08 7.15
C ARG A 177 -0.39 5.17 7.73
N VAL A 178 -0.27 4.82 9.02
CA VAL A 178 -1.28 4.05 9.75
C VAL A 178 -2.65 4.73 9.74
N THR A 179 -2.67 6.04 10.00
CA THR A 179 -3.92 6.82 10.01
C THR A 179 -4.59 6.80 8.65
N GLU A 180 -3.82 7.02 7.58
CA GLU A 180 -4.36 7.04 6.22
C GLU A 180 -4.82 5.63 5.78
N GLY A 181 -4.06 4.59 6.08
CA GLY A 181 -4.43 3.22 5.75
C GLY A 181 -5.71 2.76 6.47
N ASN A 182 -5.83 3.06 7.77
CA ASN A 182 -7.05 2.74 8.52
C ASN A 182 -8.27 3.55 8.02
N ARG A 183 -8.08 4.83 7.64
CA ARG A 183 -9.12 5.63 6.97
C ARG A 183 -9.62 4.93 5.70
N MET A 184 -8.71 4.30 4.94
CA MET A 184 -9.08 3.55 3.75
C MET A 184 -9.80 2.26 4.07
N PHE A 185 -9.37 1.51 5.09
CA PHE A 185 -10.07 0.31 5.53
C PHE A 185 -11.50 0.61 5.98
N GLU A 186 -11.70 1.69 6.71
CA GLU A 186 -13.03 2.17 7.11
C GLU A 186 -13.88 2.54 5.88
N LYS A 187 -13.35 3.42 5.02
CA LYS A 187 -14.04 3.91 3.81
C LYS A 187 -14.46 2.78 2.86
N LEU A 188 -13.64 1.75 2.73
CA LEU A 188 -13.86 0.62 1.84
C LEU A 188 -14.52 -0.59 2.53
N HIS A 189 -15.01 -0.40 3.75
CA HIS A 189 -15.69 -1.44 4.54
C HIS A 189 -14.85 -2.73 4.66
N CYS A 190 -13.61 -2.59 5.17
CA CYS A 190 -12.69 -3.70 5.46
C CYS A 190 -12.64 -4.01 6.97
N PRO A 191 -13.70 -4.57 7.59
CA PRO A 191 -13.78 -4.71 9.06
C PRO A 191 -12.75 -5.68 9.63
N ASN A 192 -12.20 -6.56 8.80
CA ASN A 192 -11.20 -7.55 9.20
C ASN A 192 -9.75 -7.10 8.93
N ALA A 193 -9.55 -5.84 8.51
CA ALA A 193 -8.23 -5.27 8.26
C ALA A 193 -7.95 -4.12 9.22
N LYS A 194 -6.72 -4.09 9.78
CA LYS A 194 -6.29 -3.04 10.68
C LYS A 194 -4.80 -2.78 10.54
N LEU A 195 -4.41 -1.50 10.58
CA LEU A 195 -3.04 -1.07 10.81
C LEU A 195 -2.85 -0.63 12.27
N ILE A 196 -1.69 -0.98 12.81
CA ILE A 196 -1.28 -0.67 14.18
C ILE A 196 0.02 0.12 14.12
N ALA A 197 0.05 1.27 14.79
CA ALA A 197 1.27 2.05 14.93
C ALA A 197 2.18 1.37 15.95
N GLN A 198 3.28 0.79 15.47
CA GLN A 198 4.19 -0.01 16.28
C GLN A 198 5.63 0.09 15.80
N ASP A 199 6.55 0.27 16.72
CA ASP A 199 7.96 0.01 16.49
C ASP A 199 8.21 -1.50 16.58
N LEU A 200 8.61 -2.11 15.47
CA LEU A 200 8.88 -3.56 15.39
C LEU A 200 10.14 -3.97 16.20
N PHE A 201 10.93 -3.00 16.64
CA PHE A 201 12.17 -3.20 17.36
C PHE A 201 12.07 -2.83 18.84
N ASP A 202 10.89 -2.41 19.27
CA ASP A 202 10.55 -2.24 20.68
C ASP A 202 10.77 -3.59 21.41
N ASP A 203 11.41 -3.55 22.57
CA ASP A 203 11.75 -4.75 23.31
C ASP A 203 10.50 -5.48 23.86
N ASP A 204 9.41 -4.75 24.04
CA ASP A 204 8.13 -5.26 24.51
C ASP A 204 7.23 -5.74 23.35
N PHE A 205 7.65 -5.60 22.09
CA PHE A 205 6.86 -6.04 20.95
C PHE A 205 7.10 -7.51 20.64
N GLU A 206 6.02 -8.28 20.72
CA GLU A 206 5.97 -9.67 20.28
C GLU A 206 5.20 -9.79 18.97
N ILE A 207 5.79 -10.49 18.00
CA ILE A 207 5.11 -10.78 16.73
C ILE A 207 3.96 -11.75 17.01
N PRO A 208 2.70 -11.42 16.67
CA PRO A 208 1.58 -12.30 16.91
C PRO A 208 1.63 -13.55 16.04
N GLU A 209 0.95 -14.61 16.48
CA GLU A 209 0.73 -15.79 15.65
C GLU A 209 -0.11 -15.45 14.42
N ALA A 210 0.27 -16.00 13.28
CA ALA A 210 -0.43 -15.83 12.01
C ALA A 210 -0.18 -17.01 11.07
N ASP A 211 -1.07 -17.17 10.08
CA ASP A 211 -0.89 -18.16 9.01
C ASP A 211 0.14 -17.69 7.98
N PHE A 212 0.23 -16.38 7.75
CA PHE A 212 1.14 -15.79 6.76
C PHE A 212 1.75 -14.50 7.27
N PHE A 213 3.05 -14.34 7.01
CA PHE A 213 3.78 -13.12 7.30
C PHE A 213 4.27 -12.48 5.99
N PHE A 214 3.94 -11.21 5.81
CA PHE A 214 4.46 -10.39 4.75
C PHE A 214 5.59 -9.52 5.30
N ILE A 215 6.76 -9.57 4.66
CA ILE A 215 7.95 -8.85 5.09
C ILE A 215 8.65 -8.29 3.86
N TYR A 216 8.83 -6.96 3.81
CA TYR A 216 9.54 -6.32 2.72
C TYR A 216 10.35 -5.14 3.24
N ASP A 217 11.67 -5.29 3.24
CA ASP A 217 12.70 -4.26 3.45
C ASP A 217 12.33 -3.13 4.46
N PHE A 218 11.95 -3.49 5.67
CA PHE A 218 11.45 -2.56 6.69
C PHE A 218 12.52 -2.08 7.68
N GLY A 219 13.78 -2.52 7.58
CA GLY A 219 14.79 -2.19 8.56
C GLY A 219 16.23 -2.48 8.11
N LEU A 220 17.16 -2.35 9.04
CA LEU A 220 18.55 -2.74 8.82
C LEU A 220 18.68 -4.27 8.72
N PRO A 221 19.72 -4.81 8.03
CA PRO A 221 19.92 -6.25 7.92
C PRO A 221 19.90 -7.00 9.27
N SER A 222 20.52 -6.43 10.32
CA SER A 222 20.51 -6.99 11.66
C SER A 222 19.12 -7.03 12.32
N GLN A 223 18.28 -6.05 12.01
CA GLN A 223 16.90 -5.96 12.48
C GLN A 223 16.02 -6.99 11.78
N ILE A 224 16.16 -7.12 10.46
CA ILE A 224 15.48 -8.14 9.65
C ILE A 224 15.87 -9.54 10.16
N GLU A 225 17.16 -9.78 10.44
CA GLU A 225 17.64 -11.05 11.00
C GLU A 225 17.01 -11.36 12.38
N LYS A 226 16.90 -10.34 13.27
CA LYS A 226 16.20 -10.50 14.58
C LYS A 226 14.75 -10.93 14.37
N THR A 227 14.04 -10.27 13.43
CA THR A 227 12.65 -10.60 13.10
C THR A 227 12.50 -12.02 12.53
N ILE A 228 13.36 -12.42 11.60
CA ILE A 228 13.34 -13.79 11.04
C ILE A 228 13.58 -14.84 12.14
N LYS A 229 14.49 -14.57 13.09
CA LYS A 229 14.72 -15.46 14.24
C LYS A 229 13.49 -15.58 15.14
N GLN A 230 12.73 -14.49 15.35
CA GLN A 230 11.46 -14.54 16.09
C GLN A 230 10.41 -15.37 15.34
N LEU A 231 10.24 -15.13 14.05
CA LEU A 231 9.32 -15.91 13.22
C LEU A 231 9.65 -17.39 13.15
N SER A 232 10.95 -17.75 13.11
CA SER A 232 11.38 -19.14 13.14
C SER A 232 11.00 -19.87 14.44
N LYS A 233 10.87 -19.14 15.56
CA LYS A 233 10.39 -19.72 16.83
C LYS A 233 8.87 -19.96 16.79
N ILE A 234 8.11 -19.03 16.19
CA ILE A 234 6.65 -19.16 16.04
C ILE A 234 6.31 -20.34 15.10
N SER A 235 7.08 -20.54 14.03
CA SER A 235 6.83 -21.60 13.06
C SER A 235 7.21 -23.00 13.52
N GLN A 236 7.86 -23.14 14.69
CA GLN A 236 8.22 -24.43 15.29
C GLN A 236 7.21 -24.92 16.33
N LEU A 237 6.17 -24.13 16.59
CA LEU A 237 5.03 -24.49 17.43
C LEU A 237 3.91 -25.09 16.58
#